data_23e36c129af5759eac30c64ce1c41a02
#
_entry.id   23e36c129af5759eac30c64ce1c41a02
#
_cell.length_a   1.000
_cell.length_b   1.000
_cell.length_c   1.000
_cell.angle_alpha   90.00
_cell.angle_beta   90.00
_cell.angle_gamma   90.00
#
_symmetry.space_group_name_H-M   'P 1'
#
loop_
_entity.id
_entity.type
_entity.pdbx_description
1 polymer ?
#
loop_
_entity_poly.entity_id
_entity_poly.type
_entity_poly.pdbx_seq_one_letter_code
_entity_poly.pdbx_strand_id
1 'polypeptide(L)'
;MKVKDQGSIRNKSIYLALGVSLTGEKELLGLWVSPTEGAKFWLQVLTELRNRGVTDILIACVDGLTGFPEAIETAFPQTQVQLCIVHQVRNCLNYVSYKDRKAVAADLKKIYKSATIEEAEEHLAALGQTWNERYPTIYRSWDKHWEQLTGFFAYPPEIRKVIYTTNAIESLNSSMRKILKVRRAFPNDEAATKLMYLALKNIAKRWTRPVKDWKSALNQFAI
;
A
#
# COMPACT_ATOMS: atom_id res chain seq x y z
N MET A 1 5.33 -5.72 15.85
CA MET A 1 5.25 -5.49 17.32
C MET A 1 5.65 -6.72 18.10
N LYS A 2 6.02 -6.56 19.37
CA LYS A 2 6.34 -7.69 20.26
C LYS A 2 5.13 -8.05 21.12
N VAL A 3 4.75 -9.32 21.11
CA VAL A 3 3.61 -9.84 21.89
C VAL A 3 4.05 -11.07 22.64
N LYS A 4 3.60 -11.21 23.91
CA LYS A 4 3.81 -12.41 24.70
C LYS A 4 2.82 -13.50 24.23
N ASP A 5 3.35 -14.63 23.78
CA ASP A 5 2.59 -15.71 23.22
C ASP A 5 3.14 -17.03 23.81
N GLN A 6 2.31 -17.80 24.51
CA GLN A 6 2.70 -19.05 25.17
C GLN A 6 3.99 -18.97 25.99
N GLY A 7 4.15 -17.90 26.77
CA GLY A 7 5.32 -17.69 27.62
C GLY A 7 6.55 -17.06 26.95
N SER A 8 6.57 -16.94 25.60
CA SER A 8 7.67 -16.35 24.85
C SER A 8 7.25 -15.02 24.18
N ILE A 9 8.24 -14.18 23.89
CA ILE A 9 7.99 -12.92 23.15
C ILE A 9 8.17 -13.20 21.67
N ARG A 10 7.10 -13.02 20.88
CA ARG A 10 7.09 -13.19 19.42
C ARG A 10 6.89 -11.84 18.72
N ASN A 11 7.53 -11.70 17.57
CA ASN A 11 7.26 -10.58 16.68
C ASN A 11 6.02 -10.90 15.86
N LYS A 12 5.03 -9.99 15.86
CA LYS A 12 3.83 -10.10 15.01
C LYS A 12 3.69 -8.84 14.16
N SER A 13 3.21 -9.02 12.95
CA SER A 13 2.88 -7.93 12.02
C SER A 13 1.47 -7.41 12.30
N ILE A 14 1.25 -6.14 11.94
CA ILE A 14 -0.04 -5.48 12.03
C ILE A 14 -0.43 -5.10 10.62
N TYR A 15 -1.63 -5.46 10.24
CA TYR A 15 -2.19 -5.17 8.94
C TYR A 15 -3.39 -4.25 9.11
N LEU A 16 -3.44 -3.21 8.30
CA LEU A 16 -4.48 -2.20 8.31
C LEU A 16 -5.11 -2.12 6.93
N ALA A 17 -6.43 -2.13 6.87
CA ALA A 17 -7.17 -1.80 5.67
C ALA A 17 -7.89 -0.47 5.86
N LEU A 18 -7.64 0.43 4.93
CA LEU A 18 -8.26 1.74 4.84
C LEU A 18 -9.05 1.79 3.54
N GLY A 19 -10.33 2.14 3.63
CA GLY A 19 -11.18 2.39 2.48
C GLY A 19 -11.40 3.88 2.24
N VAL A 20 -11.81 4.19 1.01
CA VAL A 20 -12.40 5.47 0.63
C VAL A 20 -13.75 5.14 0.01
N SER A 21 -14.82 5.66 0.60
CA SER A 21 -16.18 5.43 0.13
C SER A 21 -16.46 6.14 -1.19
N LEU A 22 -17.59 5.85 -1.82
CA LEU A 22 -18.05 6.57 -3.00
C LEU A 22 -18.26 8.07 -2.74
N THR A 23 -18.45 8.49 -1.50
CA THR A 23 -18.53 9.91 -1.12
C THR A 23 -17.15 10.55 -0.88
N GLY A 24 -16.06 9.78 -0.98
CA GLY A 24 -14.69 10.22 -0.75
C GLY A 24 -14.26 10.20 0.73
N GLU A 25 -15.09 9.67 1.60
CA GLU A 25 -14.80 9.59 3.02
C GLU A 25 -13.86 8.44 3.32
N LYS A 26 -12.87 8.71 4.18
CA LYS A 26 -11.92 7.69 4.63
C LYS A 26 -12.51 6.87 5.75
N GLU A 27 -12.40 5.56 5.63
CA GLU A 27 -12.91 4.62 6.60
C GLU A 27 -11.86 3.57 6.96
N LEU A 28 -11.74 3.26 8.26
CA LEU A 28 -10.92 2.14 8.72
C LEU A 28 -11.73 0.86 8.56
N LEU A 29 -11.39 0.06 7.56
CA LEU A 29 -12.06 -1.19 7.26
C LEU A 29 -11.68 -2.32 8.23
N GLY A 30 -10.45 -2.34 8.72
CA GLY A 30 -10.04 -3.36 9.67
C GLY A 30 -8.60 -3.26 10.14
N LEU A 31 -8.34 -4.07 11.17
CA LEU A 31 -7.04 -4.25 11.80
C LEU A 31 -6.86 -5.75 12.09
N TRP A 32 -5.76 -6.31 11.63
CA TRP A 32 -5.41 -7.72 11.88
C TRP A 32 -4.01 -7.83 12.45
N VAL A 33 -3.81 -8.82 13.31
CA VAL A 33 -2.51 -9.15 13.90
C VAL A 33 -2.18 -10.58 13.51
N SER A 34 -1.06 -10.79 12.86
CA SER A 34 -0.63 -12.14 12.46
C SER A 34 0.89 -12.30 12.59
N PRO A 35 1.38 -13.48 12.97
CA PRO A 35 2.81 -13.79 12.94
C PRO A 35 3.32 -14.05 11.53
N THR A 36 2.44 -14.42 10.61
CA THR A 36 2.75 -14.78 9.21
C THR A 36 1.81 -14.08 8.25
N GLU A 37 2.29 -13.84 7.06
CA GLU A 37 1.52 -13.33 5.92
C GLU A 37 1.63 -14.32 4.77
N GLY A 38 0.63 -14.34 3.92
CA GLY A 38 0.58 -15.18 2.72
C GLY A 38 -0.82 -15.22 2.14
N ALA A 39 -1.00 -15.86 1.00
CA ALA A 39 -2.26 -15.88 0.25
C ALA A 39 -3.46 -16.31 1.12
N LYS A 40 -3.31 -17.32 1.96
CA LYS A 40 -4.38 -17.77 2.86
C LYS A 40 -4.82 -16.71 3.88
N PHE A 41 -3.85 -16.00 4.48
CA PHE A 41 -4.15 -14.89 5.40
C PHE A 41 -4.90 -13.76 4.68
N TRP A 42 -4.42 -13.37 3.50
CA TRP A 42 -5.05 -12.31 2.72
C TRP A 42 -6.46 -12.68 2.25
N LEU A 43 -6.65 -13.91 1.80
CA LEU A 43 -7.97 -14.39 1.43
C LEU A 43 -8.95 -14.36 2.63
N GLN A 44 -8.48 -14.72 3.82
CA GLN A 44 -9.27 -14.62 5.05
C GLN A 44 -9.67 -13.17 5.35
N VAL A 45 -8.73 -12.22 5.26
CA VAL A 45 -8.97 -10.78 5.45
C VAL A 45 -10.03 -10.27 4.47
N LEU A 46 -9.89 -10.58 3.18
CA LEU A 46 -10.81 -10.15 2.13
C LEU A 46 -12.20 -10.79 2.27
N THR A 47 -12.24 -12.07 2.65
CA THR A 47 -13.51 -12.76 2.94
C THR A 47 -14.22 -12.13 4.14
N GLU A 48 -13.49 -11.75 5.18
CA GLU A 48 -14.07 -11.04 6.33
C GLU A 48 -14.63 -9.68 5.91
N LEU A 49 -13.91 -8.90 5.10
CA LEU A 49 -14.42 -7.62 4.57
C LEU A 49 -15.71 -7.82 3.77
N ARG A 50 -15.75 -8.84 2.92
CA ARG A 50 -16.94 -9.20 2.13
C ARG A 50 -18.13 -9.58 3.03
N ASN A 51 -17.91 -10.40 4.05
CA ASN A 51 -18.93 -10.79 5.02
C ASN A 51 -19.46 -9.60 5.86
N ARG A 52 -18.64 -8.55 6.01
CA ARG A 52 -19.00 -7.30 6.68
C ARG A 52 -19.70 -6.29 5.77
N GLY A 53 -19.97 -6.65 4.53
CA GLY A 53 -20.76 -5.85 3.59
C GLY A 53 -19.96 -5.06 2.55
N VAL A 54 -18.65 -5.31 2.39
CA VAL A 54 -17.90 -4.79 1.25
C VAL A 54 -18.28 -5.61 0.02
N THR A 55 -19.11 -5.05 -0.83
CA THR A 55 -19.67 -5.73 -2.01
C THR A 55 -18.73 -5.65 -3.21
N ASP A 56 -18.02 -4.52 -3.34
CA ASP A 56 -17.12 -4.27 -4.45
C ASP A 56 -15.95 -3.37 -4.03
N ILE A 57 -14.83 -3.50 -4.74
CA ILE A 57 -13.63 -2.68 -4.60
C ILE A 57 -13.18 -2.29 -6.01
N LEU A 58 -13.27 -1.02 -6.35
CA LEU A 58 -12.86 -0.53 -7.68
C LEU A 58 -11.34 -0.63 -7.86
N ILE A 59 -10.58 -0.10 -6.91
CA ILE A 59 -9.11 -0.13 -6.92
C ILE A 59 -8.59 -0.54 -5.54
N ALA A 60 -7.68 -1.50 -5.51
CA ALA A 60 -6.94 -1.89 -4.32
C ALA A 60 -5.46 -1.50 -4.43
N CYS A 61 -5.04 -0.52 -3.62
CA CYS A 61 -3.63 -0.12 -3.53
C CYS A 61 -2.91 -0.95 -2.48
N VAL A 62 -1.95 -1.76 -2.89
CA VAL A 62 -1.26 -2.71 -2.02
C VAL A 62 0.26 -2.58 -2.06
N ASP A 63 0.92 -3.01 -1.01
CA ASP A 63 2.38 -3.01 -0.90
C ASP A 63 2.93 -4.39 -1.33
N GLY A 64 2.85 -4.75 -2.56
CA GLY A 64 3.48 -5.92 -3.21
C GLY A 64 3.78 -7.16 -2.33
N LEU A 65 2.96 -7.42 -1.31
CA LEU A 65 3.10 -8.57 -0.42
C LEU A 65 2.69 -9.84 -1.16
N THR A 66 3.48 -10.89 -0.99
CA THR A 66 3.28 -12.15 -1.71
C THR A 66 1.90 -12.75 -1.43
N GLY A 67 1.19 -13.10 -2.50
CA GLY A 67 -0.13 -13.72 -2.45
C GLY A 67 -1.28 -12.75 -2.17
N PHE A 68 -1.02 -11.44 -2.03
CA PHE A 68 -2.06 -10.45 -1.80
C PHE A 68 -2.80 -10.07 -3.08
N PRO A 69 -2.12 -9.76 -4.21
CA PRO A 69 -2.80 -9.54 -5.49
C PRO A 69 -3.73 -10.71 -5.87
N GLU A 70 -3.24 -11.92 -5.81
CA GLU A 70 -3.99 -13.14 -6.17
C GLU A 70 -5.20 -13.36 -5.23
N ALA A 71 -5.06 -13.02 -3.96
CA ALA A 71 -6.17 -13.08 -3.01
C ALA A 71 -7.26 -12.03 -3.34
N ILE A 72 -6.87 -10.84 -3.79
CA ILE A 72 -7.80 -9.79 -4.22
C ILE A 72 -8.56 -10.27 -5.46
N GLU A 73 -7.86 -10.74 -6.49
CA GLU A 73 -8.46 -11.27 -7.72
C GLU A 73 -9.45 -12.41 -7.44
N THR A 74 -9.15 -13.25 -6.43
CA THR A 74 -10.06 -14.33 -6.02
C THR A 74 -11.30 -13.81 -5.31
N ALA A 75 -11.16 -12.86 -4.39
CA ALA A 75 -12.28 -12.38 -3.57
C ALA A 75 -13.11 -11.30 -4.29
N PHE A 76 -12.46 -10.46 -5.09
CA PHE A 76 -13.04 -9.34 -5.82
C PHE A 76 -12.48 -9.29 -7.26
N PRO A 77 -12.98 -10.14 -8.18
CA PRO A 77 -12.43 -10.33 -9.52
C PRO A 77 -12.40 -9.07 -10.40
N GLN A 78 -13.27 -8.11 -10.13
CA GLN A 78 -13.34 -6.86 -10.90
C GLN A 78 -12.41 -5.76 -10.36
N THR A 79 -11.71 -6.03 -9.25
CA THR A 79 -10.84 -5.05 -8.61
C THR A 79 -9.57 -4.84 -9.42
N GLN A 80 -9.27 -3.59 -9.76
CA GLN A 80 -7.97 -3.23 -10.27
C GLN A 80 -6.93 -3.22 -9.15
N VAL A 81 -5.93 -4.08 -9.25
CA VAL A 81 -4.82 -4.09 -8.29
C VAL A 81 -3.76 -3.09 -8.70
N GLN A 82 -3.46 -2.14 -7.83
CA GLN A 82 -2.40 -1.16 -8.00
C GLN A 82 -1.31 -1.39 -6.96
N LEU A 83 -0.09 -1.68 -7.41
CA LEU A 83 1.05 -1.74 -6.50
C LEU A 83 1.48 -0.33 -6.04
N CYS A 84 1.80 -0.22 -4.76
CA CYS A 84 2.21 1.04 -4.17
C CYS A 84 3.57 1.50 -4.71
N ILE A 85 3.57 2.60 -5.47
CA ILE A 85 4.80 3.19 -6.03
C ILE A 85 5.81 3.56 -4.93
N VAL A 86 5.34 4.07 -3.79
CA VAL A 86 6.23 4.48 -2.69
C VAL A 86 6.97 3.27 -2.11
N HIS A 87 6.28 2.14 -1.93
CA HIS A 87 6.91 0.90 -1.48
C HIS A 87 7.85 0.33 -2.53
N GLN A 88 7.46 0.34 -3.81
CA GLN A 88 8.31 -0.12 -4.91
C GLN A 88 9.62 0.69 -4.97
N VAL A 89 9.55 2.01 -4.95
CA VAL A 89 10.73 2.89 -4.94
C VAL A 89 11.61 2.62 -3.71
N ARG A 90 11.00 2.53 -2.52
CA ARG A 90 11.72 2.24 -1.28
C ARG A 90 12.43 0.90 -1.32
N ASN A 91 11.77 -0.13 -1.82
CA ASN A 91 12.36 -1.47 -1.98
C ASN A 91 13.55 -1.43 -2.94
N CYS A 92 13.43 -0.76 -4.09
CA CYS A 92 14.55 -0.58 -5.02
C CYS A 92 15.76 0.09 -4.34
N LEU A 93 15.53 1.19 -3.61
CA LEU A 93 16.59 1.94 -2.94
C LEU A 93 17.30 1.18 -1.81
N ASN A 94 16.71 0.12 -1.27
CA ASN A 94 17.39 -0.73 -0.29
C ASN A 94 18.62 -1.46 -0.88
N TYR A 95 18.63 -1.70 -2.19
CA TYR A 95 19.72 -2.36 -2.91
C TYR A 95 20.73 -1.38 -3.51
N VAL A 96 20.52 -0.06 -3.32
CA VAL A 96 21.37 0.99 -3.90
C VAL A 96 22.33 1.53 -2.85
N SER A 97 23.61 1.70 -3.25
CA SER A 97 24.62 2.34 -2.40
C SER A 97 24.20 3.76 -2.00
N TYR A 98 24.59 4.20 -0.82
CA TYR A 98 24.19 5.52 -0.31
C TYR A 98 24.49 6.67 -1.28
N LYS A 99 25.66 6.63 -1.95
CA LYS A 99 26.08 7.66 -2.91
C LYS A 99 25.17 7.77 -4.14
N ASP A 100 24.59 6.67 -4.60
CA ASP A 100 23.79 6.61 -5.81
C ASP A 100 22.28 6.77 -5.54
N ARG A 101 21.83 6.64 -4.27
CA ARG A 101 20.40 6.67 -3.91
C ARG A 101 19.66 7.90 -4.41
N LYS A 102 20.28 9.08 -4.34
CA LYS A 102 19.64 10.33 -4.77
C LYS A 102 19.41 10.33 -6.28
N ALA A 103 20.40 9.88 -7.05
CA ALA A 103 20.32 9.82 -8.51
C ALA A 103 19.31 8.76 -8.97
N VAL A 104 19.40 7.53 -8.43
CA VAL A 104 18.43 6.47 -8.74
C VAL A 104 17.00 6.88 -8.36
N ALA A 105 16.81 7.51 -7.20
CA ALA A 105 15.48 8.00 -6.80
C ALA A 105 14.93 9.08 -7.74
N ALA A 106 15.80 9.94 -8.29
CA ALA A 106 15.42 10.96 -9.26
C ALA A 106 14.97 10.32 -10.59
N ASP A 107 15.68 9.30 -11.06
CA ASP A 107 15.31 8.60 -12.30
C ASP A 107 14.04 7.76 -12.12
N LEU A 108 13.89 7.04 -11.00
CA LEU A 108 12.64 6.36 -10.66
C LEU A 108 11.45 7.34 -10.60
N LYS A 109 11.68 8.55 -10.10
CA LYS A 109 10.64 9.58 -10.05
C LYS A 109 10.15 10.00 -11.42
N LYS A 110 10.99 10.03 -12.44
CA LYS A 110 10.59 10.35 -13.82
C LYS A 110 9.54 9.37 -14.31
N ILE A 111 9.69 8.06 -14.05
CA ILE A 111 8.76 7.01 -14.47
C ILE A 111 7.34 7.31 -13.99
N TYR A 112 7.13 7.42 -12.68
CA TYR A 112 5.78 7.59 -12.13
C TYR A 112 5.25 9.03 -12.16
N LYS A 113 6.05 9.97 -12.66
CA LYS A 113 5.64 11.36 -12.90
C LYS A 113 5.42 11.68 -14.37
N SER A 114 5.62 10.75 -15.25
CA SER A 114 5.35 10.87 -16.68
C SER A 114 3.89 11.26 -16.94
N ALA A 115 3.69 11.97 -18.02
CA ALA A 115 2.34 12.35 -18.44
C ALA A 115 1.58 11.15 -19.01
N THR A 116 2.28 10.30 -19.76
CA THR A 116 1.73 9.11 -20.43
C THR A 116 2.49 7.85 -20.06
N ILE A 117 1.92 6.69 -20.40
CA ILE A 117 2.55 5.39 -20.17
C ILE A 117 3.77 5.22 -21.08
N GLU A 118 3.69 5.71 -22.31
CA GLU A 118 4.79 5.66 -23.29
C GLU A 118 6.03 6.42 -22.78
N GLU A 119 5.81 7.63 -22.25
CA GLU A 119 6.89 8.40 -21.62
C GLU A 119 7.47 7.68 -20.39
N ALA A 120 6.63 6.99 -19.63
CA ALA A 120 7.10 6.19 -18.50
C ALA A 120 7.93 4.98 -18.93
N GLU A 121 7.60 4.33 -20.07
CA GLU A 121 8.38 3.25 -20.67
C GLU A 121 9.74 3.74 -21.15
N GLU A 122 9.79 4.90 -21.79
CA GLU A 122 11.07 5.54 -22.19
C GLU A 122 11.97 5.80 -20.97
N HIS A 123 11.37 6.31 -19.89
CA HIS A 123 12.11 6.56 -18.65
C HIS A 123 12.58 5.27 -17.96
N LEU A 124 11.79 4.19 -18.02
CA LEU A 124 12.20 2.88 -17.52
C LEU A 124 13.38 2.32 -18.35
N ALA A 125 13.32 2.42 -19.69
CA ALA A 125 14.39 2.01 -20.57
C ALA A 125 15.70 2.79 -20.30
N ALA A 126 15.61 4.12 -20.15
CA ALA A 126 16.74 4.98 -19.81
C ALA A 126 17.33 4.64 -18.42
N LEU A 127 16.48 4.33 -17.45
CA LEU A 127 16.93 3.85 -16.12
C LEU A 127 17.69 2.53 -16.27
N GLY A 128 17.21 1.60 -17.10
CA GLY A 128 17.89 0.34 -17.39
C GLY A 128 19.26 0.56 -18.01
N GLN A 129 19.36 1.42 -19.02
CA GLN A 129 20.64 1.77 -19.67
C GLN A 129 21.66 2.35 -18.67
N THR A 130 21.18 3.17 -17.74
CA THR A 130 22.06 3.88 -16.78
C THR A 130 22.50 3.00 -15.62
N TRP A 131 21.60 2.16 -15.10
CA TRP A 131 21.79 1.51 -13.81
C TRP A 131 21.83 -0.01 -13.84
N ASN A 132 21.46 -0.67 -14.96
CA ASN A 132 21.30 -2.13 -14.99
C ASN A 132 22.62 -2.89 -14.75
N GLU A 133 23.76 -2.36 -15.19
CA GLU A 133 25.07 -2.96 -14.92
C GLU A 133 25.35 -3.01 -13.40
N ARG A 134 24.99 -1.95 -12.68
CA ARG A 134 25.31 -1.79 -11.27
C ARG A 134 24.18 -2.29 -10.34
N TYR A 135 22.93 -2.12 -10.75
CA TYR A 135 21.72 -2.45 -9.96
C TYR A 135 20.65 -3.16 -10.81
N PRO A 136 20.92 -4.35 -11.36
CA PRO A 136 20.01 -5.03 -12.29
C PRO A 136 18.65 -5.39 -11.70
N THR A 137 18.57 -5.52 -10.38
CA THR A 137 17.33 -5.85 -9.67
C THR A 137 16.28 -4.77 -9.77
N ILE A 138 16.67 -3.49 -9.97
CA ILE A 138 15.74 -2.36 -10.02
C ILE A 138 14.90 -2.47 -11.29
N TYR A 139 15.55 -2.52 -12.45
CA TYR A 139 14.87 -2.64 -13.75
C TYR A 139 13.96 -3.87 -13.77
N ARG A 140 14.50 -5.05 -13.42
CA ARG A 140 13.73 -6.31 -13.39
C ARG A 140 12.50 -6.23 -12.50
N SER A 141 12.61 -5.56 -11.35
CA SER A 141 11.49 -5.43 -10.42
C SER A 141 10.37 -4.55 -10.99
N TRP A 142 10.70 -3.48 -11.71
CA TRP A 142 9.72 -2.63 -12.37
C TRP A 142 9.10 -3.32 -13.58
N ASP A 143 9.91 -3.93 -14.42
CA ASP A 143 9.48 -4.67 -15.60
C ASP A 143 8.52 -5.80 -15.25
N LYS A 144 8.87 -6.62 -14.27
CA LYS A 144 8.03 -7.73 -13.79
C LYS A 144 6.64 -7.29 -13.31
N HIS A 145 6.53 -6.11 -12.72
CA HIS A 145 5.28 -5.63 -12.12
C HIS A 145 4.71 -4.43 -12.89
N TRP A 146 5.12 -4.24 -14.14
CA TRP A 146 4.81 -3.06 -14.92
C TRP A 146 3.32 -2.75 -14.97
N GLU A 147 2.50 -3.70 -15.35
CA GLU A 147 1.05 -3.54 -15.45
C GLU A 147 0.41 -3.09 -14.13
N GLN A 148 0.81 -3.72 -13.02
CA GLN A 148 0.28 -3.39 -11.70
C GLN A 148 0.84 -2.07 -11.14
N LEU A 149 2.02 -1.62 -11.61
CA LEU A 149 2.61 -0.34 -11.21
C LEU A 149 2.06 0.82 -12.03
N THR A 150 1.67 0.59 -13.28
CA THR A 150 1.29 1.63 -14.24
C THR A 150 -0.21 1.78 -14.46
N GLY A 151 -1.04 0.90 -13.88
CA GLY A 151 -2.50 0.95 -14.02
C GLY A 151 -3.11 2.33 -13.71
N PHE A 152 -2.49 3.12 -12.85
CA PHE A 152 -2.94 4.47 -12.54
C PHE A 152 -2.83 5.45 -13.73
N PHE A 153 -2.05 5.16 -14.78
CA PHE A 153 -1.97 6.02 -15.98
C PHE A 153 -3.29 6.08 -16.76
N ALA A 154 -4.15 5.09 -16.61
CA ALA A 154 -5.51 5.12 -17.18
C ALA A 154 -6.38 6.26 -16.64
N TYR A 155 -5.96 6.90 -15.54
CA TYR A 155 -6.73 7.95 -14.88
C TYR A 155 -6.12 9.34 -15.08
N PRO A 156 -6.92 10.42 -14.98
CA PRO A 156 -6.44 11.78 -15.04
C PRO A 156 -5.43 12.11 -13.93
N PRO A 157 -4.49 13.05 -14.16
CA PRO A 157 -3.38 13.35 -13.25
C PRO A 157 -3.81 13.68 -11.81
N GLU A 158 -4.98 14.33 -11.64
CA GLU A 158 -5.53 14.72 -10.34
C GLU A 158 -5.85 13.49 -9.47
N ILE A 159 -6.29 12.41 -10.12
CA ILE A 159 -6.68 11.16 -9.47
C ILE A 159 -5.49 10.25 -9.24
N ARG A 160 -4.54 10.22 -10.19
CA ARG A 160 -3.34 9.37 -10.10
C ARG A 160 -2.68 9.47 -8.74
N LYS A 161 -2.57 10.69 -8.19
CA LYS A 161 -1.95 10.91 -6.89
C LYS A 161 -2.71 10.21 -5.74
N VAL A 162 -4.01 10.14 -5.81
CA VAL A 162 -4.83 9.45 -4.80
C VAL A 162 -4.58 7.95 -4.86
N ILE A 163 -4.44 7.40 -6.08
CA ILE A 163 -4.26 5.97 -6.33
C ILE A 163 -2.85 5.51 -5.96
N TYR A 164 -1.80 6.16 -6.48
CA TYR A 164 -0.43 5.69 -6.27
C TYR A 164 0.25 6.20 -5.00
N THR A 165 -0.33 7.17 -4.27
CA THR A 165 0.21 7.62 -2.99
C THR A 165 -0.55 6.99 -1.83
N THR A 166 0.12 6.16 -1.08
CA THR A 166 -0.39 5.62 0.18
C THR A 166 -0.21 6.60 1.36
N ASN A 167 -0.18 7.91 1.10
CA ASN A 167 0.05 8.93 2.13
C ASN A 167 -0.87 8.78 3.35
N ALA A 168 -2.13 8.39 3.12
CA ALA A 168 -3.08 8.17 4.21
C ALA A 168 -2.66 6.99 5.09
N ILE A 169 -2.32 5.85 4.47
CA ILE A 169 -1.89 4.65 5.19
C ILE A 169 -0.48 4.85 5.79
N GLU A 170 0.41 5.57 5.11
CA GLU A 170 1.76 5.88 5.65
C GLU A 170 1.69 6.81 6.86
N SER A 171 0.85 7.85 6.82
CA SER A 171 0.60 8.73 7.96
C SER A 171 0.02 7.95 9.14
N LEU A 172 -0.93 7.05 8.86
CA LEU A 172 -1.51 6.16 9.84
C LEU A 172 -0.45 5.24 10.46
N ASN A 173 0.34 4.57 9.64
CA ASN A 173 1.44 3.71 10.06
C ASN A 173 2.49 4.46 10.89
N SER A 174 2.84 5.69 10.51
CA SER A 174 3.76 6.53 11.28
C SER A 174 3.21 6.86 12.66
N SER A 175 1.94 7.21 12.75
CA SER A 175 1.26 7.51 14.01
C SER A 175 1.18 6.26 14.91
N MET A 176 0.85 5.11 14.32
CA MET A 176 0.81 3.82 15.02
C MET A 176 2.18 3.41 15.55
N ARG A 177 3.25 3.57 14.76
CA ARG A 177 4.62 3.28 15.20
C ARG A 177 5.03 4.11 16.41
N LYS A 178 4.63 5.37 16.52
CA LYS A 178 4.92 6.21 17.69
C LYS A 178 4.28 5.62 18.95
N ILE A 179 3.04 5.16 18.86
CA ILE A 179 2.31 4.54 19.97
C ILE A 179 2.95 3.21 20.38
N LEU A 180 3.35 2.40 19.39
CA LEU A 180 3.97 1.09 19.63
C LEU A 180 5.38 1.18 20.22
N LYS A 181 6.16 2.21 19.85
CA LYS A 181 7.53 2.40 20.36
C LYS A 181 7.59 2.60 21.87
N VAL A 182 6.55 3.13 22.48
CA VAL A 182 6.47 3.37 23.94
C VAL A 182 6.30 2.06 24.71
N ARG A 183 5.87 0.97 24.05
CA ARG A 183 5.62 -0.33 24.66
C ARG A 183 6.74 -1.33 24.30
N ARG A 184 7.35 -1.95 25.33
CA ARG A 184 8.39 -2.98 25.12
C ARG A 184 7.78 -4.26 24.53
N ALA A 185 6.65 -4.71 25.09
CA ALA A 185 5.88 -5.86 24.63
C ALA A 185 4.43 -5.76 25.11
N PHE A 186 3.52 -6.43 24.42
CA PHE A 186 2.13 -6.60 24.84
C PHE A 186 1.94 -7.93 25.57
N PRO A 187 1.06 -8.01 26.57
CA PRO A 187 0.81 -9.25 27.30
C PRO A 187 0.17 -10.35 26.45
N ASN A 188 -0.66 -9.96 25.46
CA ASN A 188 -1.31 -10.84 24.50
C ASN A 188 -1.77 -10.05 23.27
N ASP A 189 -2.30 -10.75 22.25
CA ASP A 189 -2.81 -10.14 21.02
C ASP A 189 -4.01 -9.23 21.26
N GLU A 190 -4.90 -9.61 22.17
CA GLU A 190 -6.11 -8.85 22.50
C GLU A 190 -5.75 -7.47 23.05
N ALA A 191 -4.82 -7.38 24.00
CA ALA A 191 -4.36 -6.12 24.56
C ALA A 191 -3.70 -5.22 23.51
N ALA A 192 -2.93 -5.83 22.59
CA ALA A 192 -2.34 -5.12 21.48
C ALA A 192 -3.41 -4.58 20.52
N THR A 193 -4.34 -5.43 20.09
CA THR A 193 -5.43 -5.08 19.18
C THR A 193 -6.33 -3.98 19.78
N LYS A 194 -6.69 -4.10 21.07
CA LYS A 194 -7.50 -3.10 21.77
C LYS A 194 -6.84 -1.72 21.80
N LEU A 195 -5.55 -1.66 22.18
CA LEU A 195 -4.83 -0.37 22.19
C LEU A 195 -4.78 0.24 20.80
N MET A 196 -4.47 -0.57 19.80
CA MET A 196 -4.37 -0.09 18.42
C MET A 196 -5.71 0.36 17.86
N TYR A 197 -6.79 -0.38 18.13
CA TYR A 197 -8.13 0.01 17.75
C TYR A 197 -8.52 1.38 18.34
N LEU A 198 -8.26 1.60 19.63
CA LEU A 198 -8.54 2.87 20.30
C LEU A 198 -7.71 4.02 19.71
N ALA A 199 -6.44 3.76 19.40
CA ALA A 199 -5.57 4.73 18.77
C ALA A 199 -6.05 5.09 17.35
N LEU A 200 -6.40 4.09 16.56
CA LEU A 200 -6.95 4.26 15.21
C LEU A 200 -8.26 5.03 15.23
N LYS A 201 -9.17 4.70 16.16
CA LYS A 201 -10.43 5.41 16.34
C LYS A 201 -10.20 6.91 16.66
N ASN A 202 -9.20 7.23 17.48
CA ASN A 202 -8.85 8.62 17.76
C ASN A 202 -8.24 9.34 16.55
N ILE A 203 -7.44 8.65 15.73
CA ILE A 203 -6.88 9.21 14.50
C ILE A 203 -8.01 9.44 13.49
N ALA A 204 -8.92 8.48 13.32
CA ALA A 204 -10.06 8.56 12.40
C ALA A 204 -10.99 9.75 12.67
N LYS A 205 -11.13 10.19 13.93
CA LYS A 205 -11.89 11.41 14.27
C LYS A 205 -11.39 12.67 13.54
N ARG A 206 -10.15 12.68 13.05
CA ARG A 206 -9.55 13.78 12.28
C ARG A 206 -9.87 13.71 10.78
N TRP A 207 -10.47 12.62 10.30
CA TRP A 207 -10.86 12.45 8.91
C TRP A 207 -12.24 13.07 8.66
N THR A 208 -12.30 14.38 8.77
CA THR A 208 -13.55 15.14 8.67
C THR A 208 -13.83 15.67 7.26
N ARG A 209 -12.90 15.47 6.32
CA ARG A 209 -13.02 15.93 4.96
C ARG A 209 -12.83 14.79 3.98
N PRO A 210 -13.63 14.73 2.91
CA PRO A 210 -13.41 13.77 1.83
C PRO A 210 -12.05 13.98 1.18
N VAL A 211 -11.61 12.99 0.42
CA VAL A 211 -10.41 13.09 -0.41
C VAL A 211 -10.60 14.24 -1.41
N LYS A 212 -9.57 15.06 -1.55
CA LYS A 212 -9.59 16.19 -2.49
C LYS A 212 -9.84 15.67 -3.92
N ASP A 213 -10.63 16.40 -4.69
CA ASP A 213 -10.96 16.10 -6.09
C ASP A 213 -11.67 14.76 -6.31
N TRP A 214 -12.25 14.17 -5.25
CA TRP A 214 -12.86 12.84 -5.29
C TRP A 214 -14.05 12.71 -6.25
N LYS A 215 -14.88 13.74 -6.39
CA LYS A 215 -16.01 13.72 -7.32
C LYS A 215 -15.55 13.55 -8.78
N SER A 216 -14.47 14.24 -9.15
CA SER A 216 -13.85 14.07 -10.47
C SER A 216 -13.27 12.67 -10.64
N ALA A 217 -12.68 12.11 -9.57
CA ALA A 217 -12.20 10.74 -9.52
C ALA A 217 -13.31 9.73 -9.77
N LEU A 218 -14.40 9.86 -9.03
CA LEU A 218 -15.52 8.92 -9.09
C LEU A 218 -16.14 8.83 -10.48
N ASN A 219 -16.30 9.96 -11.17
CA ASN A 219 -16.83 9.98 -12.54
C ASN A 219 -15.97 9.19 -13.54
N GLN A 220 -14.70 8.99 -13.24
CA GLN A 220 -13.77 8.21 -14.08
C GLN A 220 -13.76 6.72 -13.71
N PHE A 221 -14.22 6.36 -12.52
CA PHE A 221 -14.36 4.97 -12.11
C PHE A 221 -15.72 4.36 -12.53
N ALA A 222 -16.67 5.20 -12.88
CA ALA A 222 -18.06 4.80 -13.20
C ALA A 222 -18.30 4.50 -14.68
N ILE A 223 -17.24 4.36 -15.50
CA ILE A 223 -17.36 4.06 -16.93
C ILE A 223 -17.06 2.58 -17.18
#